data_95875ae18b0c1ca1208e3ab7e9dd5bdb
#
_entry.id   95875ae18b0c1ca1208e3ab7e9dd5bdb
#
_cell.length_a   1.000
_cell.length_b   1.000
_cell.length_c   1.000
_cell.angle_alpha   90.00
_cell.angle_beta   90.00
_cell.angle_gamma   90.00
#
_symmetry.space_group_name_H-M   'P 1'
#
loop_
_entity.id
_entity.type
_entity.pdbx_description
1 polymer ?
#
loop_
_entity_poly.entity_id
_entity_poly.type
_entity_poly.pdbx_seq_one_letter_code
_entity_poly.pdbx_strand_id
1 'polypeptide(L)'
;MTPSFVHLRVHSEFSLVDGLVRVAPLMKSVSAAEMPAVAVTDRTNFFGLIKAYKAAEREGVKLIVGADFQLLEDDERRSQVTFLAQNHVGYRNLTILISRAYQEGQILGKPLLRREWIEPQRDGLLVLSGGRKGDVGQHLLAGRDQEAKTALTWWMNHFPDRFYLELQRTGREYEEDYLHAAVALAEHHECPVVATNEVCFLRPGEFDAHEARVCIGDGRTLNDPRRARHYSEQQYLKSSEEMLALFADIPEATENTVH
;
A
#
# COMPACT_ATOMS: atom_id res chain seq x y z
N MET A 1 9.93 16.47 20.38
CA MET A 1 8.71 15.82 19.84
C MET A 1 9.01 14.35 19.74
N THR A 2 8.13 13.50 20.22
CA THR A 2 8.27 12.05 20.02
C THR A 2 8.23 11.81 18.51
N PRO A 3 9.17 11.08 17.92
CA PRO A 3 9.12 10.76 16.50
C PRO A 3 7.80 10.05 16.20
N SER A 4 7.02 10.54 15.25
CA SER A 4 5.75 9.94 14.89
C SER A 4 5.84 9.28 13.51
N PHE A 5 5.13 8.18 13.34
CA PHE A 5 5.02 7.43 12.09
C PHE A 5 3.54 7.22 11.77
N VAL A 6 3.18 7.24 10.50
CA VAL A 6 1.82 6.95 10.03
C VAL A 6 1.85 5.75 9.11
N HIS A 7 1.10 4.70 9.44
CA HIS A 7 0.90 3.59 8.51
C HIS A 7 0.01 4.03 7.35
N LEU A 8 0.61 4.19 6.18
CA LEU A 8 -0.07 4.62 4.95
C LEU A 8 -0.65 3.47 4.14
N ARG A 9 -0.43 2.21 4.57
CA ARG A 9 -0.90 1.03 3.86
C ARG A 9 -1.31 -0.07 4.83
N VAL A 10 -2.62 -0.24 5.00
CA VAL A 10 -3.22 -1.23 5.89
C VAL A 10 -4.39 -1.92 5.20
N HIS A 11 -4.35 -3.25 5.15
CA HIS A 11 -5.42 -4.09 4.65
C HIS A 11 -6.29 -4.59 5.80
N SER A 12 -7.52 -4.12 5.85
CA SER A 12 -8.49 -4.56 6.85
C SER A 12 -9.16 -5.89 6.48
N GLU A 13 -10.02 -6.39 7.37
CA GLU A 13 -10.87 -7.55 7.12
C GLU A 13 -11.71 -7.44 5.83
N PHE A 14 -11.86 -6.23 5.29
CA PHE A 14 -12.59 -5.92 4.07
C PHE A 14 -11.74 -6.03 2.78
N SER A 15 -10.43 -6.25 2.90
CA SER A 15 -9.60 -6.69 1.76
C SER A 15 -9.90 -8.13 1.34
N LEU A 16 -10.69 -8.86 2.12
CA LEU A 16 -11.25 -10.19 1.91
C LEU A 16 -10.21 -11.31 1.84
N VAL A 17 -9.21 -11.22 0.99
CA VAL A 17 -8.22 -12.29 0.78
C VAL A 17 -7.10 -12.23 1.82
N ASP A 18 -6.50 -11.07 2.03
CA ASP A 18 -5.25 -10.91 2.80
C ASP A 18 -5.35 -9.97 4.01
N GLY A 19 -6.51 -9.40 4.28
CA GLY A 19 -6.69 -8.55 5.45
C GLY A 19 -7.23 -9.31 6.65
N LEU A 20 -6.50 -9.36 7.77
CA LEU A 20 -6.99 -9.90 9.04
C LEU A 20 -7.30 -8.79 10.06
N VAL A 21 -6.89 -7.56 9.76
CA VAL A 21 -7.04 -6.40 10.63
C VAL A 21 -8.50 -6.03 10.81
N ARG A 22 -9.03 -6.18 12.03
CA ARG A 22 -10.36 -5.68 12.38
C ARG A 22 -10.31 -4.18 12.64
N VAL A 23 -11.26 -3.45 12.08
CA VAL A 23 -11.28 -1.98 12.05
C VAL A 23 -11.26 -1.35 13.45
N ALA A 24 -12.13 -1.80 14.39
CA ALA A 24 -12.17 -1.21 15.73
C ALA A 24 -10.90 -1.49 16.55
N PRO A 25 -10.36 -2.72 16.58
CA PRO A 25 -9.04 -2.98 17.17
C PRO A 25 -7.91 -2.17 16.54
N LEU A 26 -7.91 -1.96 15.22
CA LEU A 26 -6.91 -1.11 14.54
C LEU A 26 -6.88 0.30 15.14
N MET A 27 -8.04 0.97 15.20
CA MET A 27 -8.10 2.35 15.68
C MET A 27 -7.68 2.46 17.15
N LYS A 28 -8.03 1.48 17.98
CA LYS A 28 -7.55 1.40 19.38
C LYS A 28 -6.04 1.22 19.47
N SER A 29 -5.46 0.36 18.63
CA SER A 29 -4.00 0.13 18.63
C SER A 29 -3.25 1.37 18.16
N VAL A 30 -3.74 2.06 17.13
CA VAL A 30 -3.16 3.31 16.60
C VAL A 30 -3.23 4.43 17.65
N SER A 31 -4.37 4.59 18.32
CA SER A 31 -4.55 5.56 19.41
C SER A 31 -3.64 5.26 20.59
N ALA A 32 -3.57 3.98 21.01
CA ALA A 32 -2.69 3.56 22.11
C ALA A 32 -1.20 3.70 21.80
N ALA A 33 -0.81 3.64 20.52
CA ALA A 33 0.55 3.88 20.05
C ALA A 33 0.83 5.38 19.78
N GLU A 34 -0.10 6.27 20.15
CA GLU A 34 0.00 7.73 19.95
C GLU A 34 0.30 8.14 18.50
N MET A 35 -0.08 7.31 17.53
CA MET A 35 0.05 7.65 16.12
C MET A 35 -1.06 8.65 15.72
N PRO A 36 -0.74 9.73 15.00
CA PRO A 36 -1.72 10.79 14.73
C PRO A 36 -2.78 10.38 13.71
N ALA A 37 -2.45 9.40 12.84
CA ALA A 37 -3.30 8.98 11.74
C ALA A 37 -3.02 7.53 11.35
N VAL A 38 -3.91 6.95 10.56
CA VAL A 38 -3.70 5.67 9.87
C VAL A 38 -4.47 5.65 8.55
N ALA A 39 -3.87 5.11 7.50
CA ALA A 39 -4.59 4.84 6.26
C ALA A 39 -5.24 3.45 6.29
N VAL A 40 -6.43 3.35 5.73
CA VAL A 40 -7.06 2.07 5.37
C VAL A 40 -7.10 2.00 3.86
N THR A 41 -6.42 1.00 3.30
CA THR A 41 -6.17 0.86 1.86
C THR A 41 -6.59 -0.53 1.37
N ASP A 42 -7.84 -0.88 1.62
CA ASP A 42 -8.39 -2.17 1.21
C ASP A 42 -8.32 -2.35 -0.32
N ARG A 43 -8.21 -3.60 -0.75
CA ARG A 43 -8.04 -3.94 -2.16
C ARG A 43 -9.25 -3.56 -2.99
N THR A 44 -9.10 -2.50 -3.78
CA THR A 44 -10.08 -1.98 -4.75
C THR A 44 -11.49 -1.84 -4.17
N ASN A 45 -11.61 -1.44 -2.90
CA ASN A 45 -12.92 -1.24 -2.29
C ASN A 45 -12.92 -0.27 -1.11
N PHE A 46 -14.13 0.19 -0.76
CA PHE A 46 -14.44 1.02 0.41
C PHE A 46 -15.47 0.36 1.34
N PHE A 47 -15.55 -0.99 1.35
CA PHE A 47 -16.59 -1.70 2.11
C PHE A 47 -16.52 -1.42 3.61
N GLY A 48 -15.32 -1.28 4.15
CA GLY A 48 -15.07 -0.97 5.56
C GLY A 48 -15.09 0.52 5.91
N LEU A 49 -15.17 1.43 4.94
CA LEU A 49 -14.87 2.85 5.13
C LEU A 49 -15.73 3.53 6.21
N ILE A 50 -17.05 3.36 6.17
CA ILE A 50 -17.96 3.98 7.16
C ILE A 50 -17.71 3.42 8.56
N LYS A 51 -17.40 2.13 8.67
CA LYS A 51 -17.04 1.49 9.94
C LYS A 51 -15.70 2.02 10.46
N ALA A 52 -14.72 2.21 9.56
CA ALA A 52 -13.42 2.79 9.88
C ALA A 52 -13.55 4.24 10.35
N TYR A 53 -14.30 5.05 9.64
CA TYR A 53 -14.57 6.45 10.00
C TYR A 53 -15.16 6.58 11.41
N LYS A 54 -16.24 5.85 11.70
CA LYS A 54 -16.88 5.86 13.02
C LYS A 54 -15.98 5.37 14.15
N ALA A 55 -15.11 4.39 13.85
CA ALA A 55 -14.17 3.89 14.85
C ALA A 55 -13.02 4.88 15.07
N ALA A 56 -12.50 5.50 14.03
CA ALA A 56 -11.46 6.52 14.09
C ALA A 56 -11.92 7.76 14.87
N GLU A 57 -13.13 8.26 14.57
CA GLU A 57 -13.75 9.39 15.30
C GLU A 57 -13.86 9.09 16.80
N ARG A 58 -14.27 7.89 17.18
CA ARG A 58 -14.40 7.48 18.58
C ARG A 58 -13.08 7.44 19.33
N GLU A 59 -12.00 7.01 18.67
CA GLU A 59 -10.68 6.86 19.27
C GLU A 59 -9.79 8.11 19.06
N GLY A 60 -10.32 9.18 18.42
CA GLY A 60 -9.58 10.42 18.16
C GLY A 60 -8.44 10.27 17.14
N VAL A 61 -8.50 9.28 16.24
CA VAL A 61 -7.49 9.01 15.22
C VAL A 61 -7.93 9.61 13.88
N LYS A 62 -7.02 10.28 13.16
CA LYS A 62 -7.30 10.74 11.79
C LYS A 62 -7.29 9.54 10.84
N LEU A 63 -8.42 9.26 10.18
CA LEU A 63 -8.50 8.28 9.11
C LEU A 63 -8.05 8.88 7.77
N ILE A 64 -7.06 8.26 7.15
CA ILE A 64 -6.68 8.52 5.75
C ILE A 64 -7.39 7.48 4.89
N VAL A 65 -8.15 7.96 3.91
CA VAL A 65 -8.92 7.10 3.00
C VAL A 65 -8.06 6.76 1.79
N GLY A 66 -7.89 5.48 1.52
CA GLY A 66 -7.12 5.01 0.38
C GLY A 66 -7.62 3.68 -0.16
N ALA A 67 -7.04 3.23 -1.24
CA ALA A 67 -7.27 1.90 -1.80
C ALA A 67 -6.03 1.39 -2.54
N ASP A 68 -5.78 0.10 -2.42
CA ASP A 68 -4.80 -0.65 -3.19
C ASP A 68 -5.42 -1.17 -4.47
N PHE A 69 -4.76 -0.94 -5.60
CA PHE A 69 -5.20 -1.42 -6.90
C PHE A 69 -4.18 -2.35 -7.54
N GLN A 70 -4.69 -3.30 -8.30
CA GLN A 70 -3.91 -3.95 -9.33
C GLN A 70 -4.12 -3.20 -10.65
N LEU A 71 -3.03 -2.70 -11.22
CA LEU A 71 -3.00 -2.01 -12.49
C LEU A 71 -2.71 -3.05 -13.59
N LEU A 72 -3.51 -3.03 -14.65
CA LEU A 72 -3.25 -3.82 -15.86
C LEU A 72 -2.35 -3.00 -16.78
N GLU A 73 -1.16 -3.50 -17.03
CA GLU A 73 -0.20 -2.93 -17.96
C GLU A 73 -0.47 -3.38 -19.41
N ASP A 74 0.07 -2.63 -20.39
CA ASP A 74 -0.16 -2.89 -21.82
C ASP A 74 0.30 -4.28 -22.29
N ASP A 75 1.28 -4.87 -21.59
CA ASP A 75 1.80 -6.22 -21.86
C ASP A 75 1.10 -7.32 -21.04
N GLU A 76 -0.09 -7.03 -20.54
CA GLU A 76 -0.91 -7.90 -19.68
C GLU A 76 -0.29 -8.20 -18.29
N ARG A 77 0.88 -7.63 -17.96
CA ARG A 77 1.41 -7.69 -16.60
C ARG A 77 0.49 -6.96 -15.64
N ARG A 78 0.57 -7.36 -14.39
CA ARG A 78 -0.13 -6.68 -13.30
C ARG A 78 0.88 -6.04 -12.37
N SER A 79 0.73 -4.76 -12.16
CA SER A 79 1.48 -4.01 -11.15
C SER A 79 0.55 -3.57 -10.02
N GLN A 80 1.14 -3.12 -8.92
CA GLN A 80 0.41 -2.65 -7.75
C GLN A 80 0.63 -1.16 -7.58
N VAL A 81 -0.42 -0.44 -7.17
CA VAL A 81 -0.37 0.97 -6.85
C VAL A 81 -1.36 1.29 -5.75
N THR A 82 -0.99 2.17 -4.83
CA THR A 82 -1.86 2.64 -3.75
C THR A 82 -2.20 4.11 -3.96
N PHE A 83 -3.48 4.44 -3.89
CA PHE A 83 -3.93 5.83 -3.90
C PHE A 83 -4.48 6.22 -2.54
N LEU A 84 -4.12 7.43 -2.08
CA LEU A 84 -4.64 8.06 -0.88
C LEU A 84 -5.39 9.34 -1.24
N ALA A 85 -6.54 9.57 -0.63
CA ALA A 85 -7.30 10.79 -0.82
C ALA A 85 -6.76 11.92 0.06
N GLN A 86 -6.29 13.01 -0.54
CA GLN A 86 -5.85 14.21 0.17
C GLN A 86 -7.04 15.09 0.62
N ASN A 87 -8.14 15.02 -0.12
CA ASN A 87 -9.32 15.86 0.10
C ASN A 87 -10.58 15.20 -0.46
N HIS A 88 -11.70 15.91 -0.39
CA HIS A 88 -12.98 15.40 -0.87
C HIS A 88 -13.04 15.13 -2.39
N VAL A 89 -12.28 15.87 -3.19
CA VAL A 89 -12.17 15.61 -4.64
C VAL A 89 -11.48 14.26 -4.87
N GLY A 90 -10.35 14.01 -4.18
CA GLY A 90 -9.65 12.74 -4.22
C GLY A 90 -10.52 11.56 -3.78
N TYR A 91 -11.30 11.71 -2.71
CA TYR A 91 -12.26 10.68 -2.29
C TYR A 91 -13.27 10.34 -3.40
N ARG A 92 -13.84 11.35 -4.06
CA ARG A 92 -14.75 11.12 -5.19
C ARG A 92 -14.06 10.44 -6.36
N ASN A 93 -12.85 10.87 -6.69
CA ASN A 93 -12.05 10.28 -7.77
C ASN A 93 -11.71 8.80 -7.48
N LEU A 94 -11.32 8.46 -6.24
CA LEU A 94 -11.14 7.08 -5.83
C LEU A 94 -12.42 6.25 -5.96
N THR A 95 -13.57 6.81 -5.57
CA THR A 95 -14.87 6.13 -5.72
C THR A 95 -15.16 5.82 -7.19
N ILE A 96 -14.85 6.74 -8.10
CA ILE A 96 -15.00 6.54 -9.55
C ILE A 96 -14.06 5.44 -10.05
N LEU A 97 -12.77 5.49 -9.66
CA LEU A 97 -11.79 4.47 -10.06
C LEU A 97 -12.15 3.07 -9.57
N ILE A 98 -12.58 2.94 -8.30
CA ILE A 98 -13.08 1.67 -7.76
C ILE A 98 -14.28 1.18 -8.56
N SER A 99 -15.29 2.03 -8.76
CA SER A 99 -16.50 1.66 -9.49
C SER A 99 -16.18 1.19 -10.91
N ARG A 100 -15.29 1.90 -11.58
CA ARG A 100 -14.88 1.60 -12.94
C ARG A 100 -14.10 0.28 -13.03
N ALA A 101 -13.22 0.01 -12.08
CA ALA A 101 -12.50 -1.26 -11.99
C ALA A 101 -13.47 -2.46 -11.88
N TYR A 102 -14.56 -2.30 -11.13
CA TYR A 102 -15.60 -3.36 -11.01
C TYR A 102 -16.50 -3.46 -12.24
N GLN A 103 -16.83 -2.34 -12.90
CA GLN A 103 -17.78 -2.33 -14.03
C GLN A 103 -17.12 -2.68 -15.37
N GLU A 104 -15.90 -2.17 -15.60
CA GLU A 104 -15.22 -2.24 -16.89
C GLU A 104 -13.90 -3.04 -16.84
N GLY A 105 -13.29 -3.20 -15.63
CA GLY A 105 -11.94 -3.73 -15.47
C GLY A 105 -11.88 -5.18 -14.95
N GLN A 106 -12.98 -5.88 -14.82
CA GLN A 106 -12.94 -7.24 -14.28
C GLN A 106 -12.35 -8.27 -15.26
N ILE A 107 -11.28 -8.95 -14.79
CA ILE A 107 -10.71 -10.10 -15.48
C ILE A 107 -10.72 -11.28 -14.48
N LEU A 108 -11.44 -12.35 -14.82
CA LEU A 108 -11.61 -13.53 -13.97
C LEU A 108 -12.08 -13.18 -12.54
N GLY A 109 -13.04 -12.25 -12.44
CA GLY A 109 -13.60 -11.82 -11.16
C GLY A 109 -12.69 -10.90 -10.32
N LYS A 110 -11.53 -10.49 -10.84
CA LYS A 110 -10.62 -9.54 -10.17
C LYS A 110 -10.77 -8.16 -10.80
N PRO A 111 -11.13 -7.12 -10.02
CA PRO A 111 -11.19 -5.76 -10.54
C PRO A 111 -9.78 -5.24 -10.78
N LEU A 112 -9.49 -4.83 -12.00
CA LEU A 112 -8.22 -4.25 -12.41
C LEU A 112 -8.43 -2.81 -12.84
N LEU A 113 -7.46 -1.95 -12.52
CA LEU A 113 -7.43 -0.56 -12.96
C LEU A 113 -6.66 -0.48 -14.28
N ARG A 114 -7.04 0.45 -15.15
CA ARG A 114 -6.30 0.76 -16.37
C ARG A 114 -5.66 2.13 -16.25
N ARG A 115 -4.47 2.30 -16.82
CA ARG A 115 -3.68 3.53 -16.71
C ARG A 115 -4.41 4.74 -17.28
N GLU A 116 -5.11 4.58 -18.41
CA GLU A 116 -5.88 5.65 -19.04
C GLU A 116 -7.08 6.16 -18.21
N TRP A 117 -7.48 5.44 -17.16
CA TRP A 117 -8.55 5.88 -16.26
C TRP A 117 -8.03 6.76 -15.13
N ILE A 118 -6.74 6.73 -14.86
CA ILE A 118 -6.11 7.44 -13.74
C ILE A 118 -6.02 8.93 -14.05
N GLU A 119 -5.56 9.29 -15.24
CA GLU A 119 -5.28 10.69 -15.60
C GLU A 119 -6.48 11.61 -15.39
N PRO A 120 -7.73 11.29 -15.84
CA PRO A 120 -8.88 12.16 -15.62
C PRO A 120 -9.31 12.26 -14.15
N GLN A 121 -8.87 11.34 -13.30
CA GLN A 121 -9.26 11.22 -11.88
C GLN A 121 -8.11 11.55 -10.92
N ARG A 122 -7.02 12.17 -11.38
CA ARG A 122 -5.80 12.37 -10.60
C ARG A 122 -5.89 13.44 -9.50
N ASP A 123 -6.85 14.35 -9.59
CA ASP A 123 -6.95 15.48 -8.68
C ASP A 123 -7.29 15.05 -7.25
N GLY A 124 -6.57 15.61 -6.27
CA GLY A 124 -6.74 15.31 -4.86
C GLY A 124 -6.29 13.90 -4.46
N LEU A 125 -5.52 13.21 -5.31
CA LEU A 125 -4.91 11.92 -5.00
C LEU A 125 -3.42 12.06 -4.78
N LEU A 126 -2.92 11.30 -3.81
CA LEU A 126 -1.51 11.00 -3.55
C LEU A 126 -1.28 9.53 -3.92
N VAL A 127 -0.11 9.23 -4.45
CA VAL A 127 0.21 7.90 -5.01
C VAL A 127 1.44 7.31 -4.33
N LEU A 128 1.33 6.05 -3.90
CA LEU A 128 2.46 5.22 -3.49
C LEU A 128 2.71 4.17 -4.57
N SER A 129 3.96 3.98 -4.95
CA SER A 129 4.36 3.21 -6.15
C SER A 129 4.09 1.71 -6.10
N GLY A 130 3.61 1.15 -4.97
CA GLY A 130 3.41 -0.29 -4.82
C GLY A 130 4.68 -1.09 -4.53
N GLY A 131 5.80 -0.42 -4.24
CA GLY A 131 7.06 -1.06 -3.88
C GLY A 131 7.57 -1.98 -4.98
N ARG A 132 8.16 -3.11 -4.60
CA ARG A 132 8.69 -4.12 -5.55
C ARG A 132 7.62 -4.71 -6.50
N LYS A 133 6.33 -4.61 -6.15
CA LYS A 133 5.20 -5.08 -6.98
C LYS A 133 4.63 -3.99 -7.89
N GLY A 134 5.03 -2.73 -7.72
CA GLY A 134 4.68 -1.64 -8.61
C GLY A 134 5.36 -1.78 -9.98
N ASP A 135 4.92 -1.01 -10.95
CA ASP A 135 5.49 -1.00 -12.31
C ASP A 135 6.97 -0.62 -12.29
N VAL A 136 7.33 0.46 -11.59
CA VAL A 136 8.73 0.89 -11.41
C VAL A 136 9.55 -0.23 -10.76
N GLY A 137 9.05 -0.82 -9.67
CA GLY A 137 9.76 -1.86 -8.92
C GLY A 137 9.97 -3.14 -9.73
N GLN A 138 8.98 -3.56 -10.51
CA GLN A 138 9.11 -4.72 -11.39
C GLN A 138 10.15 -4.49 -12.49
N HIS A 139 10.26 -3.28 -13.03
CA HIS A 139 11.28 -2.94 -14.01
C HIS A 139 12.69 -2.94 -13.39
N LEU A 140 12.84 -2.32 -12.20
CA LEU A 140 14.12 -2.32 -11.48
C LEU A 140 14.62 -3.73 -11.19
N LEU A 141 13.77 -4.60 -10.62
CA LEU A 141 14.13 -5.99 -10.32
C LEU A 141 14.42 -6.84 -11.56
N ALA A 142 13.89 -6.44 -12.71
CA ALA A 142 14.19 -7.10 -14.00
C ALA A 142 15.42 -6.53 -14.71
N GLY A 143 16.14 -5.56 -14.11
CA GLY A 143 17.29 -4.89 -14.73
C GLY A 143 16.91 -4.03 -15.95
N ARG A 144 15.67 -3.55 -16.00
CA ARG A 144 15.14 -2.72 -17.10
C ARG A 144 15.10 -1.26 -16.67
N ASP A 145 16.28 -0.66 -16.54
CA ASP A 145 16.43 0.68 -15.95
C ASP A 145 15.74 1.78 -16.77
N GLN A 146 15.74 1.68 -18.10
CA GLN A 146 15.11 2.68 -18.96
C GLN A 146 13.59 2.64 -18.84
N GLU A 147 12.99 1.46 -18.74
CA GLU A 147 11.56 1.29 -18.53
C GLU A 147 11.16 1.75 -17.11
N ALA A 148 11.98 1.46 -16.09
CA ALA A 148 11.77 1.96 -14.73
C ALA A 148 11.75 3.50 -14.70
N LYS A 149 12.71 4.14 -15.37
CA LYS A 149 12.78 5.59 -15.52
C LYS A 149 11.56 6.14 -16.26
N THR A 150 11.12 5.47 -17.33
CA THR A 150 9.93 5.90 -18.10
C THR A 150 8.68 5.84 -17.25
N ALA A 151 8.49 4.74 -16.50
CA ALA A 151 7.37 4.58 -15.58
C ALA A 151 7.39 5.65 -14.47
N LEU A 152 8.55 5.87 -13.81
CA LEU A 152 8.72 6.90 -12.80
C LEU A 152 8.36 8.29 -13.35
N THR A 153 8.90 8.64 -14.53
CA THR A 153 8.65 9.94 -15.16
C THR A 153 7.16 10.13 -15.47
N TRP A 154 6.47 9.08 -15.90
CA TRP A 154 5.03 9.14 -16.13
C TRP A 154 4.28 9.49 -14.84
N TRP A 155 4.59 8.81 -13.74
CA TRP A 155 3.95 9.06 -12.44
C TRP A 155 4.23 10.48 -11.93
N MET A 156 5.48 10.93 -11.95
CA MET A 156 5.86 12.26 -11.47
C MET A 156 5.20 13.38 -12.30
N ASN A 157 5.07 13.20 -13.61
CA ASN A 157 4.41 14.19 -14.47
C ASN A 157 2.89 14.28 -14.22
N HIS A 158 2.24 13.17 -13.91
CA HIS A 158 0.79 13.16 -13.67
C HIS A 158 0.44 13.52 -12.21
N PHE A 159 1.36 13.29 -11.28
CA PHE A 159 1.20 13.56 -9.84
C PHE A 159 2.37 14.39 -9.29
N PRO A 160 2.57 15.62 -9.79
CA PRO A 160 3.65 16.47 -9.29
C PRO A 160 3.49 16.69 -7.79
N ASP A 161 4.59 16.48 -7.03
CA ASP A 161 4.67 16.57 -5.56
C ASP A 161 3.69 15.65 -4.80
N ARG A 162 3.15 14.62 -5.46
CA ARG A 162 2.15 13.70 -4.91
C ARG A 162 2.40 12.23 -5.23
N PHE A 163 3.55 11.91 -5.81
CA PHE A 163 3.99 10.55 -6.06
C PHE A 163 5.21 10.24 -5.19
N TYR A 164 5.18 9.06 -4.53
CA TYR A 164 6.26 8.58 -3.67
C TYR A 164 6.69 7.19 -4.09
N LEU A 165 8.01 6.96 -4.18
CA LEU A 165 8.53 5.60 -4.27
C LEU A 165 8.40 4.93 -2.89
N GLU A 166 7.62 3.86 -2.86
CA GLU A 166 7.30 3.12 -1.64
C GLU A 166 8.40 2.13 -1.30
N LEU A 167 8.97 2.26 -0.10
CA LEU A 167 10.01 1.36 0.42
C LEU A 167 9.44 0.46 1.50
N GLN A 168 9.82 -0.81 1.48
CA GLN A 168 9.36 -1.83 2.43
C GLN A 168 10.53 -2.67 2.93
N ARG A 169 10.47 -3.06 4.22
CA ARG A 169 11.41 -3.97 4.88
C ARG A 169 10.63 -4.97 5.72
N THR A 170 10.01 -5.90 5.05
CA THR A 170 9.21 -6.96 5.70
C THR A 170 9.88 -8.33 5.63
N GLY A 171 11.12 -8.39 5.13
CA GLY A 171 11.90 -9.63 5.02
C GLY A 171 11.46 -10.54 3.89
N ARG A 172 10.73 -10.04 2.92
CA ARG A 172 10.35 -10.78 1.70
C ARG A 172 11.49 -10.75 0.69
N GLU A 173 11.48 -11.75 -0.16
CA GLU A 173 12.49 -11.92 -1.22
C GLU A 173 12.59 -10.69 -2.11
N TYR A 174 13.81 -10.29 -2.48
CA TYR A 174 14.14 -9.12 -3.33
C TYR A 174 13.72 -7.75 -2.78
N GLU A 175 13.32 -7.60 -1.52
CA GLU A 175 12.97 -6.29 -0.96
C GLU A 175 14.18 -5.36 -0.85
N GLU A 176 15.32 -5.84 -0.38
CA GLU A 176 16.54 -5.03 -0.26
C GLU A 176 17.12 -4.70 -1.63
N ASP A 177 17.10 -5.64 -2.59
CA ASP A 177 17.55 -5.38 -3.97
C ASP A 177 16.72 -4.26 -4.61
N TYR A 178 15.40 -4.34 -4.44
CA TYR A 178 14.49 -3.28 -4.87
C TYR A 178 14.78 -1.97 -4.15
N LEU A 179 14.93 -1.99 -2.84
CA LEU A 179 15.11 -0.79 -2.02
C LEU A 179 16.35 -0.01 -2.45
N HIS A 180 17.50 -0.67 -2.61
CA HIS A 180 18.73 -0.04 -3.06
C HIS A 180 18.58 0.58 -4.47
N ALA A 181 17.96 -0.14 -5.40
CA ALA A 181 17.74 0.36 -6.76
C ALA A 181 16.73 1.52 -6.77
N ALA A 182 15.68 1.45 -5.94
CA ALA A 182 14.66 2.49 -5.84
C ALA A 182 15.22 3.78 -5.22
N VAL A 183 16.03 3.69 -4.16
CA VAL A 183 16.70 4.86 -3.55
C VAL A 183 17.64 5.53 -4.54
N ALA A 184 18.46 4.77 -5.26
CA ALA A 184 19.35 5.33 -6.29
C ALA A 184 18.57 6.03 -7.42
N LEU A 185 17.44 5.43 -7.85
CA LEU A 185 16.57 6.04 -8.85
C LEU A 185 15.88 7.31 -8.32
N ALA A 186 15.40 7.26 -7.06
CA ALA A 186 14.77 8.38 -6.37
C ALA A 186 15.70 9.58 -6.26
N GLU A 187 16.94 9.36 -5.80
CA GLU A 187 17.96 10.39 -5.68
C GLU A 187 18.28 11.05 -7.04
N HIS A 188 18.45 10.23 -8.08
CA HIS A 188 18.76 10.74 -9.43
C HIS A 188 17.64 11.59 -10.04
N HIS A 189 16.38 11.33 -9.69
CA HIS A 189 15.20 11.98 -10.24
C HIS A 189 14.49 12.93 -9.28
N GLU A 190 15.06 13.16 -8.08
CA GLU A 190 14.47 14.00 -7.03
C GLU A 190 13.04 13.54 -6.66
N CYS A 191 12.79 12.22 -6.70
CA CYS A 191 11.51 11.64 -6.34
C CYS A 191 11.49 11.32 -4.84
N PRO A 192 10.52 11.79 -4.06
CA PRO A 192 10.46 11.45 -2.63
C PRO A 192 10.18 9.96 -2.42
N VAL A 193 10.75 9.43 -1.34
CA VAL A 193 10.53 8.04 -0.90
C VAL A 193 9.63 8.01 0.34
N VAL A 194 8.91 6.90 0.56
CA VAL A 194 8.08 6.73 1.74
C VAL A 194 8.12 5.29 2.25
N ALA A 195 8.25 5.12 3.56
CA ALA A 195 8.25 3.81 4.20
C ALA A 195 6.83 3.31 4.45
N THR A 196 6.56 2.05 4.09
CA THR A 196 5.32 1.35 4.48
C THR A 196 5.63 -0.05 4.99
N ASN A 197 4.67 -0.65 5.71
CA ASN A 197 4.81 -2.03 6.18
C ASN A 197 3.78 -3.00 5.54
N GLU A 198 2.91 -2.52 4.65
CA GLU A 198 1.82 -3.33 4.07
C GLU A 198 1.12 -4.18 5.14
N VAL A 199 0.54 -3.51 6.14
CA VAL A 199 -0.01 -4.16 7.34
C VAL A 199 -1.21 -5.04 6.98
N CYS A 200 -1.12 -6.34 7.30
CA CYS A 200 -2.18 -7.32 7.03
C CYS A 200 -2.79 -7.91 8.32
N PHE A 201 -2.12 -7.75 9.46
CA PHE A 201 -2.55 -8.20 10.79
C PHE A 201 -2.00 -7.28 11.88
N LEU A 202 -2.55 -7.34 13.10
CA LEU A 202 -2.20 -6.39 14.15
C LEU A 202 -0.97 -6.82 14.97
N ARG A 203 -0.73 -8.12 15.17
CA ARG A 203 0.30 -8.66 16.05
C ARG A 203 1.12 -9.75 15.38
N PRO A 204 2.41 -9.89 15.67
CA PRO A 204 3.28 -10.93 15.07
C PRO A 204 2.70 -12.35 15.17
N GLY A 205 2.08 -12.69 16.29
CA GLY A 205 1.47 -14.01 16.52
C GLY A 205 0.20 -14.32 15.71
N GLU A 206 -0.27 -13.39 14.88
CA GLU A 206 -1.44 -13.59 14.02
C GLU A 206 -1.07 -14.09 12.61
N PHE A 207 0.21 -14.26 12.31
CA PHE A 207 0.69 -14.65 10.99
C PHE A 207 0.12 -16.01 10.52
N ASP A 208 0.08 -17.03 11.38
CA ASP A 208 -0.48 -18.34 11.01
C ASP A 208 -1.98 -18.24 10.65
N ALA A 209 -2.73 -17.44 11.40
CA ALA A 209 -4.14 -17.19 11.10
C ALA A 209 -4.32 -16.40 9.77
N HIS A 210 -3.41 -15.46 9.50
CA HIS A 210 -3.37 -14.74 8.24
C HIS A 210 -3.09 -15.68 7.07
N GLU A 211 -2.07 -16.55 7.19
CA GLU A 211 -1.73 -17.55 6.17
C GLU A 211 -2.91 -18.52 5.89
N ALA A 212 -3.63 -18.92 6.94
CA ALA A 212 -4.84 -19.74 6.78
C ALA A 212 -5.91 -18.99 5.98
N ARG A 213 -6.11 -17.69 6.22
CA ARG A 213 -7.04 -16.85 5.45
C ARG A 213 -6.65 -16.75 3.98
N VAL A 214 -5.36 -16.51 3.69
CA VAL A 214 -4.83 -16.46 2.34
C VAL A 214 -5.06 -17.79 1.62
N CYS A 215 -4.80 -18.91 2.28
CA CYS A 215 -5.06 -20.26 1.73
C CYS A 215 -6.53 -20.47 1.36
N ILE A 216 -7.46 -19.98 2.18
CA ILE A 216 -8.91 -20.06 1.87
C ILE A 216 -9.21 -19.26 0.59
N GLY A 217 -8.64 -18.06 0.46
CA GLY A 217 -8.79 -17.21 -0.74
C GLY A 217 -8.23 -17.85 -2.01
N ASP A 218 -7.10 -18.57 -1.88
CA ASP A 218 -6.42 -19.23 -3.00
C ASP A 218 -6.94 -20.65 -3.30
N GLY A 219 -7.89 -21.16 -2.50
CA GLY A 219 -8.38 -22.54 -2.61
C GLY A 219 -7.29 -23.57 -2.31
N ARG A 220 -6.39 -23.29 -1.36
CA ARG A 220 -5.26 -24.12 -0.97
C ARG A 220 -5.34 -24.51 0.50
N THR A 221 -4.51 -25.46 0.91
CA THR A 221 -4.27 -25.79 2.32
C THR A 221 -2.91 -25.26 2.78
N LEU A 222 -2.74 -25.07 4.08
CA LEU A 222 -1.45 -24.61 4.68
C LEU A 222 -0.28 -25.54 4.30
N ASN A 223 -0.54 -26.83 4.17
CA ASN A 223 0.47 -27.85 3.88
C ASN A 223 0.66 -28.13 2.36
N ASP A 224 -0.03 -27.41 1.47
CA ASP A 224 0.18 -27.60 0.03
C ASP A 224 1.57 -27.08 -0.38
N PRO A 225 2.49 -27.94 -0.86
CA PRO A 225 3.84 -27.52 -1.24
C PRO A 225 3.87 -26.60 -2.45
N ARG A 226 2.78 -26.51 -3.22
CA ARG A 226 2.66 -25.63 -4.39
C ARG A 226 2.13 -24.24 -4.02
N ARG A 227 1.89 -24.01 -2.72
CA ARG A 227 1.41 -22.73 -2.22
C ARG A 227 2.50 -21.65 -2.37
N ALA A 228 2.19 -20.57 -3.04
CA ALA A 228 3.04 -19.41 -3.07
C ALA A 228 2.99 -18.68 -1.70
N ARG A 229 4.14 -18.35 -1.14
CA ARG A 229 4.27 -17.60 0.10
C ARG A 229 4.61 -16.14 -0.21
N HIS A 230 3.60 -15.30 -0.20
CA HIS A 230 3.74 -13.89 -0.59
C HIS A 230 3.89 -12.94 0.60
N TYR A 231 3.65 -13.42 1.81
CA TYR A 231 3.61 -12.64 3.04
C TYR A 231 4.69 -13.08 4.01
N SER A 232 5.00 -12.23 4.97
CA SER A 232 5.95 -12.50 6.04
C SER A 232 5.35 -12.17 7.40
N GLU A 233 5.95 -12.70 8.46
CA GLU A 233 5.60 -12.40 9.86
C GLU A 233 5.79 -10.93 10.22
N GLN A 234 6.47 -10.15 9.36
CA GLN A 234 6.79 -8.75 9.61
C GLN A 234 5.69 -7.77 9.17
N GLN A 235 4.60 -8.24 8.56
CA GLN A 235 3.51 -7.38 8.08
C GLN A 235 2.44 -7.09 9.14
N TYR A 236 2.86 -6.98 10.41
CA TYR A 236 2.00 -6.54 11.51
C TYR A 236 2.05 -5.02 11.70
N LEU A 237 1.12 -4.49 12.52
CA LEU A 237 1.10 -3.07 12.88
C LEU A 237 2.28 -2.77 13.83
N LYS A 238 3.42 -2.36 13.26
CA LYS A 238 4.63 -1.99 14.00
C LYS A 238 4.43 -0.67 14.74
N SER A 239 5.15 -0.47 15.84
CA SER A 239 5.20 0.83 16.52
C SER A 239 5.98 1.86 15.71
N SER A 240 5.85 3.15 16.09
CA SER A 240 6.66 4.22 15.47
C SER A 240 8.15 3.94 15.66
N GLU A 241 8.57 3.52 16.87
CA GLU A 241 9.97 3.22 17.17
C GLU A 241 10.50 2.06 16.33
N GLU A 242 9.71 1.00 16.14
CA GLU A 242 10.09 -0.13 15.29
C GLU A 242 10.29 0.31 13.83
N MET A 243 9.39 1.15 13.28
CA MET A 243 9.50 1.66 11.91
C MET A 243 10.68 2.61 11.75
N LEU A 244 10.91 3.50 12.69
CA LEU A 244 12.04 4.43 12.67
C LEU A 244 13.39 3.69 12.80
N ALA A 245 13.46 2.66 13.63
CA ALA A 245 14.66 1.82 13.74
C ALA A 245 14.91 1.02 12.44
N LEU A 246 13.83 0.52 11.82
CA LEU A 246 13.91 -0.26 10.59
C LEU A 246 14.44 0.55 9.38
N PHE A 247 14.15 1.86 9.34
CA PHE A 247 14.58 2.78 8.29
C PHE A 247 15.56 3.85 8.79
N ALA A 248 16.35 3.54 9.83
CA ALA A 248 17.30 4.50 10.42
C ALA A 248 18.35 5.01 9.44
N ASP A 249 18.66 4.24 8.40
CA ASP A 249 19.56 4.60 7.29
C ASP A 249 18.90 5.45 6.19
N ILE A 250 17.56 5.53 6.18
CA ILE A 250 16.77 6.33 5.22
C ILE A 250 15.67 7.08 6.00
N PRO A 251 16.03 8.02 6.90
CA PRO A 251 15.07 8.68 7.78
C PRO A 251 13.99 9.46 7.03
N GLU A 252 14.30 10.01 5.86
CA GLU A 252 13.35 10.70 4.99
C GLU A 252 12.13 9.82 4.65
N ALA A 253 12.34 8.52 4.46
CA ALA A 253 11.25 7.61 4.13
C ALA A 253 10.20 7.51 5.26
N THR A 254 10.60 7.66 6.52
CA THR A 254 9.70 7.69 7.66
C THR A 254 9.12 9.08 7.92
N GLU A 255 9.91 10.13 7.75
CA GLU A 255 9.48 11.53 7.87
C GLU A 255 8.35 11.86 6.89
N ASN A 256 8.47 11.41 5.65
CA ASN A 256 7.44 11.60 4.61
C ASN A 256 6.09 10.93 4.91
N THR A 257 5.99 10.06 5.91
CA THR A 257 4.70 9.46 6.31
C THR A 257 3.78 10.44 7.05
N VAL A 258 4.33 11.53 7.61
CA VAL A 258 3.58 12.52 8.43
C VAL A 258 3.39 13.85 7.72
N HIS A 259 4.00 14.07 6.58
CA HIS A 259 3.84 15.25 5.73
C HIS A 259 2.64 15.11 4.79
#